data_812e3d0957b66233f23e72e2072f5c53
#
_entry.id   812e3d0957b66233f23e72e2072f5c53
#
_cell.length_a   1.000
_cell.length_b   1.000
_cell.length_c   1.000
_cell.angle_alpha   90.00
_cell.angle_beta   90.00
_cell.angle_gamma   90.00
#
_symmetry.space_group_name_H-M   'P 1'
#
loop_
_entity.id
_entity.type
_entity.pdbx_description
1 polymer ?
#
loop_
_entity_poly.entity_id
_entity_poly.type
_entity_poly.pdbx_seq_one_letter_code
_entity_poly.pdbx_strand_id
1 'polypeptide(L)'
;REKWRVLAKLDEYIERFDVHQDLSPRQASGGERKRAALALAFALSPDVLLLDEPTNHLDIEAISLLEIICNTEYKNSRSLIVITHDRQFLDDVVTRIIELDRGQLRSYPGSFAAYQEKKDYELHSESLANQRFDKFWKQEEVWIRKGIEARRTRNEGRVRRLEALRREREQRRDLTGSMKLAIDEGAKSGKIVAEIKGLCKSFDDRSIVKNFDFTLLRGEKLGLIGPNGVGKSTL
;
A
#
# COMPACT_ATOMS: atom_id res chain seq x y z
N ARG A 1 -0.10 -1.46 -41.29
CA ARG A 1 -1.48 -1.39 -40.70
C ARG A 1 -1.45 -1.36 -39.16
N GLU A 2 -0.60 -2.12 -38.49
CA GLU A 2 -0.53 -2.13 -37.00
C GLU A 2 -0.06 -0.78 -36.40
N LYS A 3 0.96 -0.15 -36.98
CA LYS A 3 1.46 1.14 -36.50
C LYS A 3 0.39 2.23 -36.44
N TRP A 4 -0.48 2.30 -37.43
CA TRP A 4 -1.57 3.28 -37.46
C TRP A 4 -2.62 3.04 -36.40
N ARG A 5 -2.90 1.78 -36.07
CA ARG A 5 -3.83 1.44 -34.98
C ARG A 5 -3.27 1.84 -33.62
N VAL A 6 -1.97 1.63 -33.38
CA VAL A 6 -1.32 2.05 -32.14
C VAL A 6 -1.31 3.57 -32.01
N LEU A 7 -1.01 4.30 -33.11
CA LEU A 7 -1.01 5.77 -33.08
C LEU A 7 -2.41 6.33 -32.80
N ALA A 8 -3.46 5.83 -33.44
CA ALA A 8 -4.81 6.26 -33.17
C ALA A 8 -5.26 5.99 -31.73
N LYS A 9 -4.88 4.84 -31.17
CA LYS A 9 -5.12 4.53 -29.76
C LYS A 9 -4.30 5.42 -28.83
N LEU A 10 -3.06 5.72 -29.19
CA LEU A 10 -2.23 6.61 -28.39
C LEU A 10 -2.84 8.00 -28.30
N ASP A 11 -3.32 8.55 -29.43
CA ASP A 11 -4.01 9.85 -29.43
C ASP A 11 -5.25 9.83 -28.53
N GLU A 12 -6.06 8.76 -28.60
CA GLU A 12 -7.21 8.56 -27.70
C GLU A 12 -6.81 8.56 -26.21
N TYR A 13 -5.78 7.79 -25.84
CA TYR A 13 -5.37 7.73 -24.45
C TYR A 13 -4.65 9.00 -23.96
N ILE A 14 -3.93 9.70 -24.84
CA ILE A 14 -3.36 11.02 -24.54
C ILE A 14 -4.46 11.99 -24.15
N GLU A 15 -5.56 12.04 -24.93
CA GLU A 15 -6.72 12.86 -24.63
C GLU A 15 -7.40 12.43 -23.33
N ARG A 16 -7.66 11.13 -23.15
CA ARG A 16 -8.32 10.59 -21.94
C ARG A 16 -7.54 10.87 -20.67
N PHE A 17 -6.21 10.77 -20.68
CA PHE A 17 -5.33 11.03 -19.54
C PHE A 17 -4.94 12.51 -19.40
N ASP A 18 -5.47 13.40 -20.23
CA ASP A 18 -5.14 14.84 -20.24
C ASP A 18 -3.62 15.07 -20.27
N VAL A 19 -2.95 14.48 -21.25
CA VAL A 19 -1.49 14.57 -21.42
C VAL A 19 -1.19 15.69 -22.42
N HIS A 20 -0.47 16.72 -21.97
CA HIS A 20 -0.03 17.81 -22.84
C HIS A 20 1.10 17.33 -23.78
N GLN A 21 0.81 17.30 -25.10
CA GLN A 21 1.75 16.79 -26.12
C GLN A 21 2.99 17.65 -26.31
N ASP A 22 2.90 18.96 -26.03
CA ASP A 22 3.99 19.92 -26.20
C ASP A 22 4.98 19.95 -25.03
N LEU A 23 4.70 19.25 -23.92
CA LEU A 23 5.55 19.23 -22.75
C LEU A 23 6.77 18.32 -22.97
N SER A 24 7.96 18.90 -22.85
CA SER A 24 9.17 18.10 -22.83
C SER A 24 9.16 17.14 -21.61
N PRO A 25 9.58 15.86 -21.75
CA PRO A 25 9.65 14.91 -20.63
C PRO A 25 10.49 15.40 -19.45
N ARG A 26 11.43 16.33 -19.68
CA ARG A 26 12.26 16.93 -18.63
C ARG A 26 11.52 17.97 -17.80
N GLN A 27 10.54 18.63 -18.38
CA GLN A 27 9.74 19.68 -17.74
C GLN A 27 8.45 19.12 -17.12
N ALA A 28 8.04 17.93 -17.53
CA ALA A 28 6.83 17.27 -17.03
C ALA A 28 6.98 16.90 -15.54
N SER A 29 5.91 17.15 -14.79
CA SER A 29 5.77 16.70 -13.40
C SER A 29 5.74 15.16 -13.30
N GLY A 30 5.91 14.62 -12.08
CA GLY A 30 5.81 13.17 -11.84
C GLY A 30 4.46 12.60 -12.28
N GLY A 31 3.37 13.32 -12.04
CA GLY A 31 2.02 12.92 -12.45
C GLY A 31 1.83 12.93 -13.96
N GLU A 32 2.29 13.97 -14.65
CA GLU A 32 2.21 14.05 -16.12
C GLU A 32 3.02 12.96 -16.80
N ARG A 33 4.23 12.68 -16.32
CA ARG A 33 5.04 11.56 -16.82
C ARG A 33 4.35 10.21 -16.60
N LYS A 34 3.69 10.02 -15.44
CA LYS A 34 2.95 8.79 -15.14
C LYS A 34 1.74 8.65 -16.06
N ARG A 35 0.96 9.71 -16.26
CA ARG A 35 -0.18 9.73 -17.20
C ARG A 35 0.25 9.40 -18.63
N ALA A 36 1.34 10.00 -19.11
CA ALA A 36 1.90 9.70 -20.42
C ALA A 36 2.36 8.23 -20.56
N ALA A 37 3.00 7.69 -19.53
CA ALA A 37 3.43 6.28 -19.51
C ALA A 37 2.24 5.32 -19.53
N LEU A 38 1.18 5.61 -18.77
CA LEU A 38 -0.06 4.83 -18.79
C LEU A 38 -0.77 4.91 -20.14
N ALA A 39 -0.88 6.10 -20.72
CA ALA A 39 -1.45 6.29 -22.07
C ALA A 39 -0.73 5.42 -23.10
N LEU A 40 0.59 5.41 -23.10
CA LEU A 40 1.40 4.56 -23.98
C LEU A 40 1.18 3.06 -23.71
N ALA A 41 1.18 2.65 -22.43
CA ALA A 41 1.01 1.25 -22.05
C ALA A 41 -0.34 0.69 -22.52
N PHE A 42 -1.43 1.46 -22.35
CA PHE A 42 -2.76 1.05 -22.82
C PHE A 42 -2.90 1.10 -24.34
N ALA A 43 -2.29 2.09 -25.01
CA ALA A 43 -2.30 2.17 -26.48
C ALA A 43 -1.66 0.94 -27.15
N LEU A 44 -0.61 0.40 -26.54
CA LEU A 44 0.05 -0.83 -26.99
C LEU A 44 -0.83 -2.07 -26.86
N SER A 45 -1.86 -2.00 -26.01
CA SER A 45 -2.86 -3.06 -25.81
C SER A 45 -2.24 -4.45 -25.57
N PRO A 46 -1.30 -4.62 -24.62
CA PRO A 46 -0.64 -5.90 -24.39
C PRO A 46 -1.60 -6.95 -23.83
N ASP A 47 -1.33 -8.23 -24.06
CA ASP A 47 -2.10 -9.33 -23.49
C ASP A 47 -1.91 -9.44 -21.96
N VAL A 48 -0.73 -9.04 -21.47
CA VAL A 48 -0.40 -8.97 -20.04
C VAL A 48 0.21 -7.62 -19.73
N LEU A 49 -0.41 -6.88 -18.83
CA LEU A 49 0.07 -5.57 -18.37
C LEU A 49 0.55 -5.67 -16.92
N LEU A 50 1.75 -5.16 -16.67
CA LEU A 50 2.33 -5.07 -15.33
C LEU A 50 2.34 -3.61 -14.90
N LEU A 51 1.68 -3.30 -13.79
CA LEU A 51 1.62 -1.97 -13.20
C LEU A 51 2.25 -1.98 -11.80
N ASP A 52 3.28 -1.17 -11.63
CA ASP A 52 3.93 -0.96 -10.33
C ASP A 52 3.59 0.43 -9.79
N GLU A 53 2.88 0.45 -8.65
CA GLU A 53 2.37 1.64 -7.98
C GLU A 53 1.71 2.63 -8.97
N PRO A 54 0.69 2.19 -9.75
CA PRO A 54 0.14 3.03 -10.81
C PRO A 54 -0.60 4.26 -10.30
N THR A 55 -1.14 4.23 -9.10
CA THR A 55 -1.90 5.35 -8.49
C THR A 55 -1.01 6.46 -7.92
N ASN A 56 0.29 6.20 -7.71
CA ASN A 56 1.22 7.19 -7.19
C ASN A 56 1.35 8.38 -8.13
N HIS A 57 1.28 9.59 -7.56
CA HIS A 57 1.35 10.87 -8.27
C HIS A 57 0.17 11.16 -9.22
N LEU A 58 -0.86 10.34 -9.22
CA LEU A 58 -2.11 10.62 -9.93
C LEU A 58 -3.06 11.43 -9.03
N ASP A 59 -3.91 12.23 -9.64
CA ASP A 59 -5.06 12.84 -8.97
C ASP A 59 -6.26 11.87 -8.99
N ILE A 60 -7.29 12.22 -8.26
CA ILE A 60 -8.50 11.38 -8.10
C ILE A 60 -9.14 11.07 -9.46
N GLU A 61 -9.17 12.04 -10.37
CA GLU A 61 -9.76 11.89 -11.69
C GLU A 61 -8.98 10.87 -12.54
N ALA A 62 -7.65 10.95 -12.53
CA ALA A 62 -6.80 10.01 -13.24
C ALA A 62 -6.83 8.59 -12.63
N ILE A 63 -6.99 8.46 -11.30
CA ILE A 63 -7.17 7.16 -10.64
C ILE A 63 -8.50 6.55 -11.07
N SER A 64 -9.60 7.30 -11.01
CA SER A 64 -10.92 6.82 -11.45
C SER A 64 -10.93 6.41 -12.92
N LEU A 65 -10.26 7.16 -13.79
CA LEU A 65 -10.09 6.78 -15.18
C LEU A 65 -9.30 5.47 -15.34
N LEU A 66 -8.22 5.32 -14.58
CA LEU A 66 -7.40 4.10 -14.57
C LEU A 66 -8.23 2.88 -14.16
N GLU A 67 -9.05 2.99 -13.12
CA GLU A 67 -9.98 1.94 -12.66
C GLU A 67 -10.95 1.54 -13.77
N ILE A 68 -11.56 2.52 -14.44
CA ILE A 68 -12.50 2.28 -15.57
C ILE A 68 -11.79 1.53 -16.70
N ILE A 69 -10.58 1.95 -17.10
CA ILE A 69 -9.83 1.30 -18.17
C ILE A 69 -9.44 -0.13 -17.77
N CYS A 70 -8.93 -0.34 -16.56
CA CYS A 70 -8.57 -1.68 -16.07
C CYS A 70 -9.78 -2.61 -16.09
N ASN A 71 -10.94 -2.15 -15.61
CA ASN A 71 -12.16 -2.94 -15.55
C ASN A 71 -12.80 -3.22 -16.90
N THR A 72 -12.60 -2.34 -17.89
CA THR A 72 -13.18 -2.51 -19.23
C THR A 72 -12.30 -3.33 -20.15
N GLU A 73 -11.00 -3.08 -20.18
CA GLU A 73 -10.09 -3.67 -21.16
C GLU A 73 -9.42 -4.96 -20.71
N TYR A 74 -9.26 -5.15 -19.38
CA TYR A 74 -8.56 -6.32 -18.83
C TYR A 74 -9.50 -7.33 -18.14
N LYS A 75 -10.80 -7.23 -18.36
CA LYS A 75 -11.78 -8.10 -17.69
C LYS A 75 -11.87 -9.52 -18.27
N ASN A 76 -11.84 -9.68 -19.59
CA ASN A 76 -12.24 -10.94 -20.23
C ASN A 76 -11.17 -11.60 -21.12
N SER A 77 -10.25 -10.84 -21.70
CA SER A 77 -9.32 -11.34 -22.70
C SER A 77 -7.85 -11.04 -22.44
N ARG A 78 -7.58 -10.19 -21.45
CA ARG A 78 -6.23 -9.76 -21.11
C ARG A 78 -6.00 -9.87 -19.63
N SER A 79 -4.73 -9.96 -19.23
CA SER A 79 -4.33 -10.11 -17.84
C SER A 79 -3.66 -8.85 -17.33
N LEU A 80 -3.96 -8.51 -16.06
CA LEU A 80 -3.38 -7.37 -15.37
C LEU A 80 -2.73 -7.86 -14.08
N ILE A 81 -1.50 -7.45 -13.84
CA ILE A 81 -0.81 -7.63 -12.56
C ILE A 81 -0.51 -6.25 -12.00
N VAL A 82 -0.98 -5.97 -10.79
CA VAL A 82 -0.79 -4.69 -10.12
C VAL A 82 -0.06 -4.89 -8.81
N ILE A 83 0.94 -4.04 -8.56
CA ILE A 83 1.58 -3.88 -7.26
C ILE A 83 1.18 -2.49 -6.76
N THR A 84 0.49 -2.40 -5.61
CA THR A 84 0.10 -1.10 -5.06
C THR A 84 -0.23 -1.19 -3.57
N HIS A 85 -0.14 -0.06 -2.88
CA HIS A 85 -0.60 0.14 -1.50
C HIS A 85 -2.01 0.74 -1.43
N ASP A 86 -2.59 1.12 -2.55
CA ASP A 86 -3.93 1.70 -2.65
C ASP A 86 -4.99 0.59 -2.52
N ARG A 87 -5.59 0.54 -1.33
CA ARG A 87 -6.56 -0.51 -0.99
C ARG A 87 -7.86 -0.37 -1.77
N GLN A 88 -8.31 0.86 -2.03
CA GLN A 88 -9.53 1.10 -2.76
C GLN A 88 -9.37 0.69 -4.22
N PHE A 89 -8.26 1.06 -4.85
CA PHE A 89 -7.92 0.63 -6.19
C PHE A 89 -7.87 -0.91 -6.30
N LEU A 90 -7.31 -1.60 -5.28
CA LEU A 90 -7.31 -3.06 -5.25
C LEU A 90 -8.73 -3.63 -5.15
N ASP A 91 -9.60 -3.08 -4.30
CA ASP A 91 -10.98 -3.56 -4.17
C ASP A 91 -11.78 -3.41 -5.47
N ASP A 92 -11.54 -2.33 -6.20
CA ASP A 92 -12.31 -1.99 -7.41
C ASP A 92 -11.81 -2.72 -8.67
N VAL A 93 -10.51 -3.09 -8.72
CA VAL A 93 -9.89 -3.61 -9.96
C VAL A 93 -9.54 -5.08 -9.89
N VAL A 94 -9.08 -5.61 -8.74
CA VAL A 94 -8.50 -6.95 -8.70
C VAL A 94 -9.53 -8.04 -8.40
N THR A 95 -9.33 -9.20 -9.01
CA THR A 95 -10.15 -10.40 -8.78
C THR A 95 -9.43 -11.43 -7.91
N ARG A 96 -8.15 -11.21 -7.64
CA ARG A 96 -7.28 -12.11 -6.86
C ARG A 96 -6.13 -11.33 -6.26
N ILE A 97 -5.79 -11.63 -5.02
CA ILE A 97 -4.61 -11.08 -4.34
C ILE A 97 -3.56 -12.17 -4.17
N ILE A 98 -2.31 -11.82 -4.42
CA ILE A 98 -1.15 -12.66 -4.16
C ILE A 98 -0.33 -11.98 -3.06
N GLU A 99 -0.24 -12.61 -1.91
CA GLU A 99 0.61 -12.17 -0.82
C GLU A 99 1.98 -12.83 -0.92
N LEU A 100 3.04 -12.04 -0.87
CA LEU A 100 4.41 -12.52 -0.69
C LEU A 100 4.80 -12.35 0.79
N ASP A 101 4.90 -13.45 1.51
CA ASP A 101 5.33 -13.45 2.91
C ASP A 101 6.48 -14.45 3.11
N ARG A 102 7.64 -13.98 3.55
CA ARG A 102 8.85 -14.80 3.84
C ARG A 102 9.25 -15.74 2.70
N GLY A 103 9.18 -15.26 1.46
CA GLY A 103 9.53 -16.04 0.27
C GLY A 103 8.46 -17.04 -0.17
N GLN A 104 7.30 -17.08 0.48
CA GLN A 104 6.16 -17.89 0.08
C GLN A 104 5.07 -17.03 -0.55
N LEU A 105 4.56 -17.48 -1.67
CA LEU A 105 3.42 -16.87 -2.35
C LEU A 105 2.14 -17.56 -1.92
N ARG A 106 1.17 -16.79 -1.44
CA ARG A 106 -0.18 -17.25 -1.10
C ARG A 106 -1.19 -16.52 -1.96
N SER A 107 -2.14 -17.26 -2.50
CA SER A 107 -3.17 -16.71 -3.38
C SER A 107 -4.52 -16.67 -2.67
N TYR A 108 -5.15 -15.50 -2.71
CA TYR A 108 -6.46 -15.24 -2.13
C TYR A 108 -7.40 -14.77 -3.24
N PRO A 109 -8.46 -15.53 -3.57
CA PRO A 109 -9.46 -15.09 -4.52
C PRO A 109 -10.33 -14.00 -3.89
N GLY A 110 -10.77 -13.04 -4.71
CA GLY A 110 -11.64 -11.94 -4.30
C GLY A 110 -10.92 -10.60 -4.19
N SER A 111 -11.65 -9.61 -3.64
CA SER A 111 -11.19 -8.25 -3.41
C SER A 111 -10.21 -8.14 -2.23
N PHE A 112 -9.69 -6.94 -2.00
CA PHE A 112 -8.83 -6.66 -0.84
C PHE A 112 -9.59 -6.84 0.49
N ALA A 113 -10.86 -6.47 0.54
CA ALA A 113 -11.70 -6.68 1.72
C ALA A 113 -11.84 -8.17 2.07
N ALA A 114 -12.10 -9.02 1.08
CA ALA A 114 -12.18 -10.48 1.27
C ALA A 114 -10.83 -11.09 1.71
N TYR A 115 -9.72 -10.59 1.16
CA TYR A 115 -8.37 -10.96 1.61
C TYR A 115 -8.15 -10.59 3.07
N GLN A 116 -8.51 -9.36 3.47
CA GLN A 116 -8.31 -8.86 4.83
C GLN A 116 -9.08 -9.70 5.85
N GLU A 117 -10.35 -9.98 5.58
CA GLU A 117 -11.18 -10.83 6.44
C GLU A 117 -10.56 -12.23 6.64
N LYS A 118 -10.12 -12.85 5.54
CA LYS A 118 -9.49 -14.17 5.60
C LYS A 118 -8.15 -14.13 6.34
N LYS A 119 -7.37 -13.07 6.15
CA LYS A 119 -6.09 -12.87 6.83
C LYS A 119 -6.28 -12.69 8.33
N ASP A 120 -7.25 -11.90 8.75
CA ASP A 120 -7.58 -11.70 10.16
C ASP A 120 -8.01 -13.02 10.82
N TYR A 121 -8.80 -13.83 10.13
CA TYR A 121 -9.17 -15.16 10.60
C TYR A 121 -7.95 -16.10 10.73
N GLU A 122 -7.06 -16.12 9.74
CA GLU A 122 -5.82 -16.91 9.77
C GLU A 122 -4.92 -16.47 10.93
N LEU A 123 -4.71 -15.16 11.12
CA LEU A 123 -3.91 -14.62 12.23
C LEU A 123 -4.52 -14.93 13.59
N HIS A 124 -5.83 -14.86 13.73
CA HIS A 124 -6.51 -15.23 14.97
C HIS A 124 -6.34 -16.72 15.26
N SER A 125 -6.52 -17.58 14.27
CA SER A 125 -6.35 -19.03 14.40
C SER A 125 -4.91 -19.40 14.76
N GLU A 126 -3.92 -18.75 14.13
CA GLU A 126 -2.50 -18.91 14.43
C GLU A 126 -2.17 -18.46 15.85
N SER A 127 -2.74 -17.35 16.30
CA SER A 127 -2.58 -16.85 17.68
C SER A 127 -3.09 -17.84 18.71
N LEU A 128 -4.29 -18.42 18.49
CA LEU A 128 -4.86 -19.44 19.37
C LEU A 128 -4.00 -20.73 19.40
N ALA A 129 -3.51 -21.17 18.24
CA ALA A 129 -2.62 -22.33 18.15
C ALA A 129 -1.31 -22.07 18.90
N ASN A 130 -0.73 -20.88 18.75
CA ASN A 130 0.47 -20.44 19.44
C ASN A 130 0.28 -20.39 20.96
N GLN A 131 -0.84 -19.88 21.45
CA GLN A 131 -1.16 -19.87 22.89
C GLN A 131 -1.28 -21.30 23.47
N ARG A 132 -1.93 -22.21 22.74
CA ARG A 132 -2.03 -23.64 23.16
C ARG A 132 -0.67 -24.31 23.22
N PHE A 133 0.14 -24.07 22.21
CA PHE A 133 1.51 -24.58 22.16
C PHE A 133 2.37 -24.01 23.29
N ASP A 134 2.30 -22.71 23.56
CA ASP A 134 3.08 -22.07 24.63
C ASP A 134 2.69 -22.61 26.03
N LYS A 135 1.40 -22.90 26.25
CA LYS A 135 0.95 -23.58 27.47
C LYS A 135 1.56 -24.97 27.57
N PHE A 136 1.51 -25.75 26.48
CA PHE A 136 2.08 -27.10 26.44
C PHE A 136 3.60 -27.07 26.65
N TRP A 137 4.29 -26.19 25.95
CA TRP A 137 5.74 -25.99 26.07
C TRP A 137 6.15 -25.64 27.51
N LYS A 138 5.46 -24.69 28.17
CA LYS A 138 5.69 -24.32 29.56
C LYS A 138 5.52 -25.51 30.52
N GLN A 139 4.50 -26.33 30.30
CA GLN A 139 4.28 -27.53 31.12
C GLN A 139 5.42 -28.54 30.96
N GLU A 140 5.89 -28.82 29.76
CA GLU A 140 7.00 -29.72 29.50
C GLU A 140 8.32 -29.18 30.07
N GLU A 141 8.56 -27.86 29.98
CA GLU A 141 9.76 -27.23 30.55
C GLU A 141 9.79 -27.31 32.09
N VAL A 142 8.67 -27.03 32.75
CA VAL A 142 8.53 -27.18 34.21
C VAL A 142 8.74 -28.63 34.64
N TRP A 143 8.19 -29.57 33.87
CA TRP A 143 8.32 -31.00 34.16
C TRP A 143 9.78 -31.47 34.05
N ILE A 144 10.50 -31.06 33.01
CA ILE A 144 11.92 -31.40 32.83
C ILE A 144 12.78 -30.83 33.99
N ARG A 145 12.54 -29.60 34.39
CA ARG A 145 13.23 -28.96 35.51
C ARG A 145 13.00 -29.70 36.84
N LYS A 146 11.80 -30.24 37.05
CA LYS A 146 11.45 -30.99 38.25
C LYS A 146 11.91 -32.46 38.19
N GLY A 147 12.13 -33.03 37.00
CA GLY A 147 12.38 -34.48 36.82
C GLY A 147 13.84 -34.90 36.66
N ILE A 148 14.81 -33.98 36.71
CA ILE A 148 16.24 -34.29 36.47
C ILE A 148 16.85 -35.12 37.60
N GLU A 149 16.28 -35.13 38.82
CA GLU A 149 16.86 -35.82 39.95
C GLU A 149 16.60 -37.34 40.04
N ALA A 150 15.63 -37.89 39.30
CA ALA A 150 15.18 -39.26 39.61
C ALA A 150 15.39 -40.36 38.54
N ARG A 151 15.56 -40.13 37.23
CA ARG A 151 15.69 -41.22 36.21
C ARG A 151 16.38 -40.77 34.92
N ARG A 152 17.68 -41.08 34.80
CA ARG A 152 18.53 -40.70 33.66
C ARG A 152 18.13 -41.29 32.30
N THR A 153 17.64 -42.50 32.21
CA THR A 153 17.49 -43.24 30.94
C THR A 153 16.15 -43.07 30.21
N ARG A 154 15.11 -42.62 30.92
CA ARG A 154 13.75 -42.47 30.32
C ARG A 154 13.46 -41.07 29.76
N ASN A 155 14.42 -40.15 29.91
CA ASN A 155 14.22 -38.72 29.61
C ASN A 155 14.77 -38.25 28.26
N GLU A 156 15.64 -39.02 27.59
CA GLU A 156 16.26 -38.56 26.32
C GLU A 156 15.25 -38.25 25.22
N GLY A 157 14.21 -39.08 25.09
CA GLY A 157 13.16 -38.84 24.11
C GLY A 157 12.36 -37.55 24.36
N ARG A 158 12.13 -37.21 25.63
CA ARG A 158 11.45 -35.98 26.03
C ARG A 158 12.33 -34.73 25.87
N VAL A 159 13.62 -34.86 26.15
CA VAL A 159 14.61 -33.79 25.92
C VAL A 159 14.69 -33.47 24.43
N ARG A 160 14.82 -34.46 23.57
CA ARG A 160 14.81 -34.28 22.11
C ARG A 160 13.50 -33.62 21.62
N ARG A 161 12.36 -34.00 22.21
CA ARG A 161 11.07 -33.40 21.92
C ARG A 161 11.00 -31.93 22.34
N LEU A 162 11.54 -31.57 23.50
CA LEU A 162 11.62 -30.19 23.96
C LEU A 162 12.55 -29.35 23.09
N GLU A 163 13.68 -29.89 22.64
CA GLU A 163 14.57 -29.21 21.70
C GLU A 163 13.88 -28.96 20.34
N ALA A 164 13.11 -29.93 19.83
CA ALA A 164 12.31 -29.74 18.64
C ALA A 164 11.25 -28.63 18.82
N LEU A 165 10.56 -28.61 19.96
CA LEU A 165 9.59 -27.57 20.31
C LEU A 165 10.24 -26.19 20.45
N ARG A 166 11.48 -26.10 20.97
CA ARG A 166 12.24 -24.83 21.03
C ARG A 166 12.58 -24.32 19.64
N ARG A 167 13.06 -25.18 18.74
CA ARG A 167 13.33 -24.81 17.34
C ARG A 167 12.06 -24.35 16.61
N GLU A 168 10.95 -25.04 16.82
CA GLU A 168 9.65 -24.66 16.25
C GLU A 168 9.20 -23.30 16.78
N ARG A 169 9.43 -22.99 18.06
CA ARG A 169 9.13 -21.67 18.65
C ARG A 169 10.00 -20.56 18.08
N GLU A 170 11.29 -20.80 17.86
CA GLU A 170 12.22 -19.83 17.27
C GLU A 170 11.87 -19.47 15.82
N GLN A 171 11.23 -20.39 15.09
CA GLN A 171 10.77 -20.17 13.71
C GLN A 171 9.42 -19.44 13.63
N ARG A 172 8.78 -19.17 14.77
CA ARG A 172 7.48 -18.52 14.79
C ARG A 172 7.52 -17.05 14.39
N ARG A 173 6.36 -16.60 13.98
CA ARG A 173 6.06 -15.21 13.72
C ARG A 173 5.91 -14.46 15.04
N ASP A 174 6.90 -13.67 15.43
CA ASP A 174 6.70 -12.65 16.45
C ASP A 174 5.87 -11.53 15.80
N LEU A 175 4.65 -11.34 16.29
CA LEU A 175 3.86 -10.16 15.97
C LEU A 175 4.70 -8.95 16.40
N THR A 176 5.19 -8.21 15.41
CA THR A 176 5.78 -6.89 15.66
C THR A 176 4.72 -6.05 16.35
N GLY A 177 4.88 -5.85 17.66
CA GLY A 177 3.94 -5.05 18.43
C GLY A 177 3.80 -3.66 17.83
N SER A 178 2.59 -3.13 17.84
CA SER A 178 2.34 -1.75 17.46
C SER A 178 3.18 -0.85 18.35
N MET A 179 4.09 -0.10 17.75
CA MET A 179 4.90 0.90 18.44
C MET A 179 3.95 2.01 18.93
N LYS A 180 3.71 2.07 20.24
CA LYS A 180 3.05 3.22 20.85
C LYS A 180 4.07 4.35 20.92
N LEU A 181 4.05 5.24 19.95
CA LEU A 181 4.79 6.49 20.03
C LEU A 181 4.09 7.36 21.08
N ALA A 182 4.63 7.42 22.28
CA ALA A 182 4.27 8.46 23.25
C ALA A 182 4.99 9.73 22.82
N ILE A 183 4.27 10.64 22.16
CA ILE A 183 4.77 11.98 21.88
C ILE A 183 4.51 12.76 23.15
N ASP A 184 5.59 13.18 23.80
CA ASP A 184 5.54 14.06 24.97
C ASP A 184 4.90 15.40 24.57
N GLU A 185 3.80 15.79 25.21
CA GLU A 185 3.15 17.05 24.96
C GLU A 185 4.05 18.17 25.53
N GLY A 186 4.91 18.71 24.68
CA GLY A 186 5.70 19.91 25.02
C GLY A 186 4.80 21.08 25.44
N ALA A 187 5.37 22.04 26.17
CA ALA A 187 4.71 23.20 26.79
C ALA A 187 3.63 23.81 25.89
N LYS A 188 2.45 24.05 26.45
CA LYS A 188 1.26 24.61 25.80
C LYS A 188 1.57 25.99 25.21
N SER A 189 1.93 26.06 23.94
CA SER A 189 1.96 27.31 23.17
C SER A 189 0.53 27.67 22.71
N GLY A 190 0.29 28.93 22.30
CA GLY A 190 -1.02 29.48 21.97
C GLY A 190 -1.91 28.64 21.04
N LYS A 191 -3.20 28.98 20.97
CA LYS A 191 -4.21 28.25 20.15
C LYS A 191 -3.94 28.33 18.64
N ILE A 192 -3.36 29.46 18.16
CA ILE A 192 -3.06 29.71 16.75
C ILE A 192 -1.64 29.22 16.48
N VAL A 193 -1.47 28.36 15.48
CA VAL A 193 -0.17 27.82 15.02
C VAL A 193 0.40 28.72 13.93
N ALA A 194 -0.44 29.10 12.96
CA ALA A 194 -0.07 29.97 11.86
C ALA A 194 -1.27 30.84 11.45
N GLU A 195 -1.01 32.10 11.12
CA GLU A 195 -1.96 33.01 10.52
C GLU A 195 -1.38 33.53 9.21
N ILE A 196 -2.09 33.30 8.13
CA ILE A 196 -1.72 33.70 6.78
C ILE A 196 -2.71 34.76 6.32
N LYS A 197 -2.21 35.91 5.84
CA LYS A 197 -3.03 37.01 5.33
C LYS A 197 -2.51 37.46 3.99
N GLY A 198 -3.39 37.52 2.99
CA GLY A 198 -3.09 38.08 1.69
C GLY A 198 -1.99 37.29 0.93
N LEU A 199 -1.85 35.97 1.20
CA LEU A 199 -0.79 35.19 0.56
C LEU A 199 -0.99 35.19 -0.96
N CYS A 200 0.03 35.64 -1.67
CA CYS A 200 0.10 35.58 -3.13
C CYS A 200 1.38 34.86 -3.55
N LYS A 201 1.27 33.96 -4.49
CA LYS A 201 2.42 33.28 -5.09
C LYS A 201 2.22 33.10 -6.59
N SER A 202 3.19 33.55 -7.37
CA SER A 202 3.24 33.35 -8.81
C SER A 202 4.61 32.76 -9.22
N PHE A 203 4.62 32.00 -10.30
CA PHE A 203 5.82 31.57 -10.98
C PHE A 203 5.68 32.04 -12.44
N ASP A 204 6.65 32.82 -12.87
CA ASP A 204 6.62 33.54 -14.15
C ASP A 204 5.28 34.26 -14.32
N ASP A 205 4.53 34.03 -15.38
CA ASP A 205 3.23 34.64 -15.66
C ASP A 205 2.03 33.90 -15.04
N ARG A 206 2.27 32.76 -14.37
CA ARG A 206 1.21 31.95 -13.78
C ARG A 206 1.04 32.24 -12.29
N SER A 207 -0.09 32.86 -11.92
CA SER A 207 -0.46 33.04 -10.51
C SER A 207 -1.04 31.73 -9.95
N ILE A 208 -0.41 31.18 -8.90
CA ILE A 208 -0.80 29.93 -8.25
C ILE A 208 -1.73 30.20 -7.07
N VAL A 209 -1.37 31.17 -6.22
CA VAL A 209 -2.14 31.57 -5.05
C VAL A 209 -2.44 33.07 -5.15
N LYS A 210 -3.70 33.44 -4.93
CA LYS A 210 -4.16 34.84 -5.02
C LYS A 210 -4.90 35.19 -3.73
N ASN A 211 -4.35 36.17 -2.98
CA ASN A 211 -4.97 36.78 -1.81
C ASN A 211 -5.61 35.76 -0.87
N PHE A 212 -4.83 34.75 -0.45
CA PHE A 212 -5.30 33.65 0.37
C PHE A 212 -5.11 33.99 1.86
N ASP A 213 -6.22 33.95 2.60
CA ASP A 213 -6.24 34.15 4.05
C ASP A 213 -6.58 32.83 4.73
N PHE A 214 -5.81 32.43 5.71
CA PHE A 214 -6.03 31.20 6.44
C PHE A 214 -5.42 31.24 7.84
N THR A 215 -6.11 30.65 8.82
CA THR A 215 -5.61 30.51 10.18
C THR A 215 -5.59 29.04 10.56
N LEU A 216 -4.41 28.53 10.91
CA LEU A 216 -4.23 27.16 11.39
C LEU A 216 -4.25 27.13 12.91
N LEU A 217 -5.16 26.35 13.46
CA LEU A 217 -5.29 26.16 14.90
C LEU A 217 -4.55 24.91 15.37
N ARG A 218 -4.15 24.90 16.62
CA ARG A 218 -3.51 23.75 17.25
C ARG A 218 -4.46 22.54 17.28
N GLY A 219 -3.99 21.39 16.80
CA GLY A 219 -4.75 20.15 16.73
C GLY A 219 -5.63 20.03 15.48
N GLU A 220 -5.71 21.08 14.66
CA GLU A 220 -6.38 21.03 13.38
C GLU A 220 -5.57 20.19 12.37
N LYS A 221 -6.29 19.39 11.57
CA LYS A 221 -5.72 18.57 10.48
C LYS A 221 -6.28 19.09 9.17
N LEU A 222 -5.42 19.71 8.36
CA LEU A 222 -5.80 20.27 7.07
C LEU A 222 -5.47 19.30 5.94
N GLY A 223 -6.47 18.97 5.10
CA GLY A 223 -6.30 18.23 3.86
C GLY A 223 -6.34 19.17 2.66
N LEU A 224 -5.33 19.10 1.77
CA LEU A 224 -5.29 19.85 0.52
C LEU A 224 -5.67 18.91 -0.63
N ILE A 225 -6.77 19.23 -1.33
CA ILE A 225 -7.30 18.46 -2.46
C ILE A 225 -7.28 19.33 -3.71
N GLY A 226 -6.99 18.73 -4.86
CA GLY A 226 -7.02 19.40 -6.15
C GLY A 226 -6.26 18.63 -7.23
N PRO A 227 -6.44 18.96 -8.50
CA PRO A 227 -5.76 18.35 -9.65
C PRO A 227 -4.23 18.46 -9.55
N ASN A 228 -3.53 17.63 -10.32
CA ASN A 228 -2.07 17.72 -10.41
C ASN A 228 -1.67 19.03 -11.11
N GLY A 229 -0.55 19.62 -10.68
CA GLY A 229 -0.06 20.88 -11.24
C GLY A 229 -0.79 22.14 -10.75
N VAL A 230 -1.84 22.04 -9.92
CA VAL A 230 -2.59 23.22 -9.40
C VAL A 230 -1.84 24.02 -8.34
N GLY A 231 -0.73 23.50 -7.83
CA GLY A 231 0.10 24.22 -6.85
C GLY A 231 -0.06 23.79 -5.38
N LYS A 232 -0.57 22.55 -5.11
CA LYS A 232 -0.71 22.00 -3.75
C LYS A 232 0.59 22.05 -2.94
N SER A 233 1.70 21.71 -3.57
CA SER A 233 3.04 21.72 -2.95
C SER A 233 3.65 23.13 -2.85
N THR A 234 3.03 24.13 -3.45
CA THR A 234 3.47 25.53 -3.40
C THR A 234 2.89 26.24 -2.18
N LEU A 235 1.70 25.84 -1.75
CA LEU A 235 1.06 26.33 -0.53
C LEU A 235 1.67 25.69 0.72
#